data_02bd4560c9ef40958a00be88e8860bfa
#
_entry.id   02bd4560c9ef40958a00be88e8860bfa
#
_cell.length_a   1.000
_cell.length_b   1.000
_cell.length_c   1.000
_cell.angle_alpha   90.00
_cell.angle_beta   90.00
_cell.angle_gamma   90.00
#
_symmetry.space_group_name_H-M   'P 1'
#
loop_
_entity.id
_entity.type
_entity.pdbx_description
1 polymer ?
#
loop_
_entity_poly.entity_id
_entity_poly.type
_entity_poly.pdbx_seq_one_letter_code
_entity_poly.pdbx_strand_id
1 'polypeptide(L)'
;MMGRLSWTLLFPLLLTGCGSLVKSDYQQPMLSVPSEWRQQESGAGYLQHSQRWWDSFDDPQLSSLIGRVLSSNNDLAIAGLQLQQARLAAGLTNTNLTPDVAVSGGASNEKKLRSDTTPTESYRTSLDLSYELDLWGKLARAREQAQWQVEASEQDRQNTALILIGDTGRYYWQIASLNQQITQQQTGLQISKQTLDMVQSRYAAGAAGQLDVLQAQQSVIERENRLRLLQQQREEARNALAILFNRSPTDRQVERASLDTHQDVPIARMLPVEVIARRPDVKAAESQLRAALAGSDVARLGFYPTLSLSASLGAASNVFQQWFSNPARTLGANAALPFVEWNTVQLTIEKSDLDVKQAAIVFRSTVYSALSDVDNAMTQRLGYQQQRKNQQQNLQLGQQRLALATSQYQAGAVSFQTLLDAEDALLTIENNLADLQYSYLNATMKLWLALGGGVAKDNDRERGNHE
;
A
#
# COMPACT_ATOMS: atom_id res chain seq x y z
N MET A 1 60.19 9.10 -47.54
CA MET A 1 58.75 9.41 -47.43
C MET A 1 58.03 8.10 -47.13
N MET A 2 57.99 7.71 -45.91
CA MET A 2 57.17 6.56 -45.41
C MET A 2 57.06 6.70 -43.90
N GLY A 3 55.81 6.75 -43.38
CA GLY A 3 55.64 6.61 -41.95
C GLY A 3 54.77 7.65 -41.22
N ARG A 4 53.54 7.95 -41.71
CA ARG A 4 52.58 8.80 -40.97
C ARG A 4 51.13 8.34 -41.10
N LEU A 5 50.84 7.05 -41.20
CA LEU A 5 49.46 6.59 -41.40
C LEU A 5 48.98 5.46 -40.46
N SER A 6 49.64 5.23 -39.33
CA SER A 6 49.29 4.07 -38.48
C SER A 6 48.76 4.40 -37.08
N TRP A 7 48.61 5.67 -36.71
CA TRP A 7 48.16 6.04 -35.33
C TRP A 7 46.71 6.48 -35.22
N THR A 8 46.02 6.67 -36.31
CA THR A 8 44.61 7.16 -36.29
C THR A 8 43.56 6.05 -36.24
N LEU A 9 43.94 4.77 -36.39
CA LEU A 9 43.02 3.63 -36.41
C LEU A 9 42.93 2.86 -35.08
N LEU A 10 43.80 3.15 -34.10
CA LEU A 10 43.80 2.47 -32.79
C LEU A 10 42.94 3.17 -31.72
N PHE A 11 42.51 4.41 -31.96
CA PHE A 11 41.78 5.20 -30.97
C PHE A 11 40.28 4.84 -30.86
N PRO A 12 39.54 4.43 -31.90
CA PRO A 12 38.12 4.06 -31.76
C PRO A 12 37.88 2.67 -31.16
N LEU A 13 38.86 1.76 -31.11
CA LEU A 13 38.68 0.42 -30.56
C LEU A 13 38.75 0.35 -29.03
N LEU A 14 39.28 1.39 -28.37
CA LEU A 14 39.35 1.46 -26.90
C LEU A 14 38.08 2.03 -26.24
N LEU A 15 37.15 2.59 -27.02
CA LEU A 15 35.94 3.23 -26.49
C LEU A 15 34.75 2.29 -26.31
N THR A 16 34.79 1.06 -26.81
CA THR A 16 33.63 0.16 -26.77
C THR A 16 33.63 -0.89 -25.65
N GLY A 17 34.62 -0.92 -24.76
CA GLY A 17 34.83 -2.06 -23.88
C GLY A 17 34.75 -1.86 -22.37
N CYS A 18 34.74 -0.64 -21.84
CA CYS A 18 34.95 -0.46 -20.39
C CYS A 18 33.66 -0.32 -19.55
N GLY A 19 32.52 0.03 -20.14
CA GLY A 19 31.27 0.27 -19.39
C GLY A 19 30.62 -0.99 -18.80
N SER A 20 30.94 -2.18 -19.34
CA SER A 20 30.36 -3.46 -18.86
C SER A 20 31.11 -4.09 -17.68
N LEU A 21 32.35 -3.67 -17.42
CA LEU A 21 33.22 -4.30 -16.40
C LEU A 21 32.87 -3.98 -14.94
N VAL A 22 32.04 -2.96 -14.69
CA VAL A 22 31.72 -2.47 -13.34
C VAL A 22 30.23 -2.63 -13.01
N LYS A 23 29.41 -3.08 -13.95
CA LYS A 23 27.98 -3.33 -13.71
C LYS A 23 27.84 -4.58 -12.83
N SER A 24 27.26 -4.41 -11.65
CA SER A 24 26.88 -5.53 -10.77
C SER A 24 25.68 -6.27 -11.35
N ASP A 25 25.79 -7.60 -11.47
CA ASP A 25 24.68 -8.44 -11.88
C ASP A 25 23.70 -8.64 -10.72
N TYR A 26 22.41 -8.46 -10.98
CA TYR A 26 21.37 -8.76 -10.02
C TYR A 26 21.30 -10.27 -9.77
N GLN A 27 21.51 -10.66 -8.52
CA GLN A 27 21.27 -12.03 -8.07
C GLN A 27 20.13 -12.00 -7.05
N GLN A 28 19.07 -12.75 -7.35
CA GLN A 28 17.97 -12.86 -6.40
C GLN A 28 18.47 -13.51 -5.12
N PRO A 29 18.20 -12.91 -3.95
CA PRO A 29 18.54 -13.52 -2.66
C PRO A 29 17.98 -14.94 -2.53
N MET A 30 18.73 -15.85 -1.91
CA MET A 30 18.24 -17.21 -1.67
C MET A 30 16.97 -17.17 -0.83
N LEU A 31 15.91 -17.81 -1.34
CA LEU A 31 14.60 -17.91 -0.71
C LEU A 31 14.25 -19.39 -0.52
N SER A 32 13.78 -19.74 0.66
CA SER A 32 13.19 -21.07 0.91
C SER A 32 11.68 -20.93 0.71
N VAL A 33 11.19 -21.23 -0.50
CA VAL A 33 9.78 -21.16 -0.85
C VAL A 33 9.21 -22.58 -0.88
N PRO A 34 8.14 -22.88 -0.12
CA PRO A 34 7.49 -24.18 -0.18
C PRO A 34 6.87 -24.41 -1.56
N SER A 35 6.86 -25.65 -2.02
CA SER A 35 6.22 -26.03 -3.30
C SER A 35 4.70 -25.96 -3.24
N GLU A 36 4.10 -26.18 -2.07
CA GLU A 36 2.66 -26.22 -1.83
C GLU A 36 2.32 -25.57 -0.50
N TRP A 37 1.06 -25.11 -0.37
CA TRP A 37 0.52 -24.61 0.89
C TRP A 37 0.25 -25.77 1.85
N ARG A 38 0.38 -25.51 3.16
CA ARG A 38 0.10 -26.50 4.21
C ARG A 38 -1.35 -26.98 4.20
N GLN A 39 -2.28 -26.08 3.87
CA GLN A 39 -3.71 -26.38 3.79
C GLN A 39 -4.15 -26.21 2.33
N GLN A 40 -4.80 -27.26 1.79
CA GLN A 40 -5.42 -27.21 0.46
C GLN A 40 -6.93 -27.31 0.62
N GLU A 41 -7.66 -26.35 0.10
CA GLU A 41 -9.10 -26.43 -0.01
C GLU A 41 -9.48 -27.41 -1.14
N SER A 42 -10.17 -28.49 -0.76
CA SER A 42 -10.71 -29.47 -1.74
C SER A 42 -11.97 -28.86 -2.35
N GLY A 43 -11.95 -28.53 -3.66
CA GLY A 43 -13.16 -28.17 -4.40
C GLY A 43 -13.29 -26.73 -4.87
N ALA A 44 -12.36 -25.84 -4.57
CA ALA A 44 -12.37 -24.50 -5.15
C ALA A 44 -12.04 -24.58 -6.65
N GLY A 45 -12.99 -24.21 -7.51
CA GLY A 45 -12.76 -24.09 -8.95
C GLY A 45 -11.66 -23.06 -9.21
N TYR A 46 -10.89 -23.25 -10.28
CA TYR A 46 -9.92 -22.26 -10.74
C TYR A 46 -10.68 -21.00 -11.19
N LEU A 47 -10.69 -19.96 -10.37
CA LEU A 47 -11.10 -18.64 -10.86
C LEU A 47 -9.94 -18.05 -11.66
N GLN A 48 -10.23 -17.66 -12.90
CA GLN A 48 -9.29 -16.84 -13.65
C GLN A 48 -9.09 -15.52 -12.91
N HIS A 49 -7.82 -15.08 -12.84
CA HIS A 49 -7.47 -13.81 -12.26
C HIS A 49 -8.16 -12.67 -13.04
N SER A 50 -9.12 -11.97 -12.42
CA SER A 50 -9.80 -10.83 -13.01
C SER A 50 -9.32 -9.54 -12.34
N GLN A 51 -9.33 -8.44 -13.09
CA GLN A 51 -9.02 -7.10 -12.55
C GLN A 51 -10.01 -6.66 -11.46
N ARG A 52 -11.20 -7.26 -11.44
CA ARG A 52 -12.27 -7.00 -10.47
C ARG A 52 -12.61 -8.28 -9.69
N TRP A 53 -11.59 -8.90 -9.10
CA TRP A 53 -11.74 -10.15 -8.34
C TRP A 53 -12.75 -10.04 -7.17
N TRP A 54 -13.01 -8.84 -6.65
CA TRP A 54 -14.00 -8.60 -5.61
C TRP A 54 -15.45 -8.81 -6.07
N ASP A 55 -15.71 -8.87 -7.38
CA ASP A 55 -17.02 -9.27 -7.91
C ASP A 55 -17.36 -10.74 -7.58
N SER A 56 -16.36 -11.57 -7.21
CA SER A 56 -16.58 -12.95 -6.71
C SER A 56 -17.36 -13.03 -5.40
N PHE A 57 -17.48 -11.90 -4.68
CA PHE A 57 -18.35 -11.82 -3.49
C PHE A 57 -19.83 -11.69 -3.84
N ASP A 58 -20.19 -11.59 -5.12
CA ASP A 58 -21.56 -11.43 -5.62
C ASP A 58 -22.37 -10.32 -4.91
N ASP A 59 -21.68 -9.18 -4.68
CA ASP A 59 -22.22 -8.00 -4.01
C ASP A 59 -22.02 -6.74 -4.85
N PRO A 60 -23.03 -6.35 -5.68
CA PRO A 60 -22.92 -5.15 -6.52
C PRO A 60 -22.76 -3.85 -5.73
N GLN A 61 -23.28 -3.79 -4.49
CA GLN A 61 -23.11 -2.61 -3.63
C GLN A 61 -21.67 -2.48 -3.18
N LEU A 62 -21.05 -3.57 -2.73
CA LEU A 62 -19.63 -3.62 -2.39
C LEU A 62 -18.78 -3.21 -3.59
N SER A 63 -19.05 -3.79 -4.77
CA SER A 63 -18.31 -3.47 -5.99
C SER A 63 -18.41 -1.99 -6.36
N SER A 64 -19.59 -1.39 -6.21
CA SER A 64 -19.79 0.06 -6.41
C SER A 64 -19.02 0.90 -5.40
N LEU A 65 -19.04 0.52 -4.11
CA LEU A 65 -18.30 1.20 -3.05
C LEU A 65 -16.80 1.16 -3.32
N ILE A 66 -16.23 -0.01 -3.65
CA ILE A 66 -14.82 -0.17 -3.99
C ILE A 66 -14.44 0.75 -5.17
N GLY A 67 -15.23 0.75 -6.25
CA GLY A 67 -14.97 1.61 -7.41
C GLY A 67 -14.94 3.09 -7.05
N ARG A 68 -15.82 3.53 -6.17
CA ARG A 68 -15.88 4.92 -5.69
C ARG A 68 -14.68 5.25 -4.78
N VAL A 69 -14.30 4.38 -3.85
CA VAL A 69 -13.11 4.58 -3.01
C VAL A 69 -11.87 4.72 -3.89
N LEU A 70 -11.67 3.82 -4.85
CA LEU A 70 -10.51 3.87 -5.74
C LEU A 70 -10.46 5.16 -6.60
N SER A 71 -11.58 5.82 -6.83
CA SER A 71 -11.64 7.08 -7.59
C SER A 71 -11.53 8.34 -6.75
N SER A 72 -11.76 8.29 -5.44
CA SER A 72 -11.88 9.49 -4.59
C SER A 72 -10.99 9.50 -3.35
N ASN A 73 -10.29 8.41 -3.05
CA ASN A 73 -9.50 8.29 -1.82
C ASN A 73 -8.21 9.13 -1.88
N ASN A 74 -7.91 9.84 -0.80
CA ASN A 74 -6.74 10.72 -0.71
C ASN A 74 -5.42 9.96 -0.66
N ASP A 75 -5.35 8.82 0.03
CA ASP A 75 -4.10 8.06 0.15
C ASP A 75 -3.69 7.50 -1.22
N LEU A 76 -4.67 7.04 -2.01
CA LEU A 76 -4.40 6.61 -3.39
C LEU A 76 -4.00 7.78 -4.29
N ALA A 77 -4.60 8.95 -4.11
CA ALA A 77 -4.18 10.17 -4.82
C ALA A 77 -2.75 10.58 -4.45
N ILE A 78 -2.39 10.53 -3.16
CA ILE A 78 -1.01 10.78 -2.69
C ILE A 78 -0.04 9.78 -3.31
N ALA A 79 -0.36 8.48 -3.30
CA ALA A 79 0.47 7.47 -3.94
C ALA A 79 0.65 7.72 -5.45
N GLY A 80 -0.41 8.20 -6.13
CA GLY A 80 -0.34 8.64 -7.53
C GLY A 80 0.58 9.83 -7.75
N LEU A 81 0.55 10.82 -6.86
CA LEU A 81 1.46 11.97 -6.89
C LEU A 81 2.92 11.58 -6.60
N GLN A 82 3.14 10.65 -5.67
CA GLN A 82 4.48 10.11 -5.39
C GLN A 82 5.06 9.39 -6.60
N LEU A 83 4.24 8.60 -7.31
CA LEU A 83 4.64 8.00 -8.59
C LEU A 83 5.01 9.07 -9.63
N GLN A 84 4.20 10.13 -9.75
CA GLN A 84 4.49 11.23 -10.66
C GLN A 84 5.80 11.95 -10.28
N GLN A 85 6.06 12.17 -9.00
CA GLN A 85 7.32 12.71 -8.51
C GLN A 85 8.51 11.80 -8.87
N ALA A 86 8.38 10.48 -8.70
CA ALA A 86 9.42 9.53 -9.10
C ALA A 86 9.70 9.58 -10.62
N ARG A 87 8.64 9.66 -11.45
CA ARG A 87 8.77 9.82 -12.91
C ARG A 87 9.48 11.12 -13.30
N LEU A 88 9.16 12.24 -12.63
CA LEU A 88 9.84 13.52 -12.85
C LEU A 88 11.29 13.47 -12.40
N ALA A 89 11.59 12.84 -11.27
CA ALA A 89 12.97 12.64 -10.79
C ALA A 89 13.79 11.78 -11.78
N ALA A 90 13.20 10.73 -12.34
CA ALA A 90 13.82 9.94 -13.40
C ALA A 90 14.02 10.78 -14.68
N GLY A 91 13.04 11.63 -15.04
CA GLY A 91 13.16 12.60 -16.13
C GLY A 91 14.30 13.58 -15.92
N LEU A 92 14.43 14.14 -14.72
CA LEU A 92 15.57 15.02 -14.35
C LEU A 92 16.90 14.28 -14.43
N THR A 93 16.95 13.01 -13.99
CA THR A 93 18.17 12.20 -14.14
C THR A 93 18.51 11.96 -15.62
N ASN A 94 17.52 11.82 -16.49
CA ASN A 94 17.70 11.62 -17.93
C ASN A 94 18.22 12.88 -18.64
N THR A 95 18.17 14.09 -18.04
CA THR A 95 18.77 15.30 -18.65
C THR A 95 20.27 15.16 -18.85
N ASN A 96 20.93 14.25 -18.12
CA ASN A 96 22.36 13.96 -18.30
C ASN A 96 22.72 13.35 -19.68
N LEU A 97 21.72 13.04 -20.51
CA LEU A 97 21.92 12.61 -21.91
C LEU A 97 22.18 13.77 -22.86
N THR A 98 21.90 15.01 -22.42
CA THR A 98 22.07 16.23 -23.22
C THR A 98 23.05 17.16 -22.51
N PRO A 99 23.76 18.04 -23.27
CA PRO A 99 24.57 19.05 -22.65
C PRO A 99 23.74 20.00 -21.79
N ASP A 100 24.29 20.39 -20.65
CA ASP A 100 23.76 21.48 -19.83
C ASP A 100 24.04 22.81 -20.49
N VAL A 101 23.04 23.67 -20.55
CA VAL A 101 23.11 25.00 -21.13
C VAL A 101 22.83 26.02 -20.04
N ALA A 102 23.80 26.91 -19.80
CA ALA A 102 23.65 28.00 -18.84
C ALA A 102 23.88 29.36 -19.52
N VAL A 103 23.02 30.32 -19.23
CA VAL A 103 23.19 31.70 -19.63
C VAL A 103 23.43 32.54 -18.38
N SER A 104 24.51 33.29 -18.34
CA SER A 104 24.79 34.17 -17.22
C SER A 104 25.03 35.59 -17.67
N GLY A 105 24.67 36.54 -16.83
CA GLY A 105 24.96 37.95 -17.02
C GLY A 105 25.25 38.62 -15.67
N GLY A 106 26.24 39.49 -15.62
CA GLY A 106 26.60 40.16 -14.38
C GLY A 106 27.21 41.53 -14.65
N ALA A 107 26.91 42.47 -13.77
CA ALA A 107 27.56 43.77 -13.71
C ALA A 107 28.11 43.97 -12.29
N SER A 108 29.33 44.41 -12.16
CA SER A 108 29.93 44.71 -10.87
C SER A 108 30.69 46.01 -10.92
N ASN A 109 30.71 46.75 -9.79
CA ASN A 109 31.50 47.93 -9.56
C ASN A 109 32.30 47.68 -8.28
N GLU A 110 33.62 47.64 -8.41
CA GLU A 110 34.56 47.39 -7.31
C GLU A 110 35.38 48.61 -7.00
N LYS A 111 35.36 49.10 -5.75
CA LYS A 111 36.24 50.17 -5.25
C LYS A 111 36.99 49.66 -4.01
N LYS A 112 38.31 49.76 -4.04
CA LYS A 112 39.16 49.48 -2.88
C LYS A 112 39.03 50.61 -1.86
N LEU A 113 38.51 50.33 -0.65
CA LEU A 113 38.17 51.32 0.36
C LEU A 113 39.41 52.00 1.02
N ARG A 114 40.60 51.40 0.90
CA ARG A 114 41.85 51.89 1.51
C ARG A 114 42.85 52.41 0.48
N SER A 115 42.44 52.61 -0.75
CA SER A 115 43.30 53.21 -1.79
C SER A 115 42.51 54.23 -2.58
N ASP A 116 43.18 55.29 -3.06
CA ASP A 116 42.58 56.36 -3.84
C ASP A 116 42.43 56.00 -5.32
N THR A 117 41.99 54.68 -5.55
CA THR A 117 41.77 54.14 -6.90
C THR A 117 40.35 54.43 -7.38
N THR A 118 40.20 54.70 -8.66
CA THR A 118 38.89 54.80 -9.33
C THR A 118 38.19 53.47 -9.28
N PRO A 119 36.85 53.45 -9.11
CA PRO A 119 36.08 52.24 -9.21
C PRO A 119 36.30 51.51 -10.55
N THR A 120 36.40 50.19 -10.50
CA THR A 120 36.49 49.36 -11.70
C THR A 120 35.12 48.76 -11.97
N GLU A 121 34.55 49.04 -13.10
CA GLU A 121 33.30 48.43 -13.58
C GLU A 121 33.63 47.17 -14.39
N SER A 122 32.78 46.17 -14.28
CA SER A 122 32.89 44.94 -15.08
C SER A 122 31.52 44.45 -15.49
N TYR A 123 31.32 44.29 -16.77
CA TYR A 123 30.12 43.77 -17.42
C TYR A 123 30.46 42.47 -18.10
N ARG A 124 29.72 41.38 -17.80
CA ARG A 124 29.99 40.04 -18.34
C ARG A 124 28.69 39.40 -18.78
N THR A 125 28.73 38.67 -19.88
CA THR A 125 27.67 37.79 -20.33
C THR A 125 28.30 36.52 -20.88
N SER A 126 27.78 35.35 -20.54
CA SER A 126 28.22 34.10 -21.13
C SER A 126 27.04 33.16 -21.41
N LEU A 127 27.20 32.36 -22.48
CA LEU A 127 26.46 31.20 -22.79
C LEU A 127 27.42 30.01 -22.65
N ASP A 128 27.17 29.17 -21.70
CA ASP A 128 28.04 28.06 -21.33
C ASP A 128 27.32 26.74 -21.63
N LEU A 129 27.99 25.83 -22.35
CA LEU A 129 27.59 24.46 -22.55
C LEU A 129 28.55 23.55 -21.80
N SER A 130 28.03 22.57 -21.06
CA SER A 130 28.84 21.54 -20.44
C SER A 130 28.22 20.17 -20.65
N TYR A 131 29.06 19.14 -20.86
CA TYR A 131 28.62 17.78 -21.05
C TYR A 131 29.62 16.82 -20.41
N GLU A 132 29.17 16.00 -19.45
CA GLU A 132 29.94 14.91 -18.85
C GLU A 132 29.85 13.67 -19.74
N LEU A 133 30.99 13.16 -20.17
CA LEU A 133 31.06 11.92 -20.93
C LEU A 133 30.93 10.72 -19.99
N ASP A 134 29.93 9.88 -20.24
CA ASP A 134 29.67 8.67 -19.44
C ASP A 134 30.61 7.51 -19.85
N LEU A 135 31.91 7.69 -19.62
CA LEU A 135 32.95 6.73 -20.04
C LEU A 135 32.84 5.40 -19.29
N TRP A 136 32.38 5.44 -18.04
CA TRP A 136 32.37 4.29 -17.13
C TRP A 136 30.95 3.77 -16.88
N GLY A 137 29.93 4.43 -17.38
CA GLY A 137 28.54 4.04 -17.21
C GLY A 137 27.91 4.56 -15.88
N LYS A 138 28.54 5.50 -15.16
CA LYS A 138 28.00 6.10 -13.93
C LYS A 138 26.63 6.73 -14.16
N LEU A 139 26.53 7.54 -15.22
CA LEU A 139 25.29 8.26 -15.53
C LEU A 139 24.20 7.28 -16.02
N ALA A 140 24.57 6.25 -16.77
CA ALA A 140 23.65 5.18 -17.18
C ALA A 140 23.12 4.40 -15.96
N ARG A 141 23.98 4.09 -14.98
CA ARG A 141 23.54 3.43 -13.73
C ARG A 141 22.65 4.32 -12.87
N ALA A 142 22.89 5.63 -12.82
CA ALA A 142 22.03 6.59 -12.13
C ALA A 142 20.61 6.62 -12.77
N ARG A 143 20.52 6.57 -14.10
CA ARG A 143 19.23 6.45 -14.82
C ARG A 143 18.52 5.13 -14.50
N GLU A 144 19.26 4.03 -14.50
CA GLU A 144 18.70 2.72 -14.15
C GLU A 144 18.19 2.69 -12.69
N GLN A 145 18.93 3.28 -11.74
CA GLN A 145 18.48 3.45 -10.36
C GLN A 145 17.15 4.20 -10.28
N ALA A 146 17.05 5.34 -10.98
CA ALA A 146 15.84 6.14 -11.01
C ALA A 146 14.66 5.40 -11.64
N GLN A 147 14.86 4.58 -12.67
CA GLN A 147 13.82 3.74 -13.27
C GLN A 147 13.31 2.68 -12.29
N TRP A 148 14.19 2.03 -11.53
CA TRP A 148 13.76 1.07 -10.50
C TRP A 148 12.99 1.74 -9.37
N GLN A 149 13.31 3.00 -9.04
CA GLN A 149 12.52 3.79 -8.07
C GLN A 149 11.11 4.12 -8.59
N VAL A 150 10.97 4.41 -9.90
CA VAL A 150 9.66 4.58 -10.53
C VAL A 150 8.84 3.30 -10.45
N GLU A 151 9.46 2.14 -10.78
CA GLU A 151 8.76 0.84 -10.70
C GLU A 151 8.35 0.52 -9.26
N ALA A 152 9.20 0.77 -8.27
CA ALA A 152 8.85 0.61 -6.86
C ALA A 152 7.64 1.47 -6.48
N SER A 153 7.62 2.75 -6.85
CA SER A 153 6.50 3.66 -6.56
C SER A 153 5.20 3.24 -7.26
N GLU A 154 5.27 2.67 -8.47
CA GLU A 154 4.08 2.11 -9.14
C GLU A 154 3.52 0.91 -8.36
N GLN A 155 4.39 0.01 -7.87
CA GLN A 155 3.97 -1.14 -7.07
C GLN A 155 3.42 -0.70 -5.71
N ASP A 156 3.99 0.33 -5.07
CA ASP A 156 3.46 0.91 -3.82
C ASP A 156 2.06 1.52 -4.03
N ARG A 157 1.81 2.18 -5.16
CA ARG A 157 0.49 2.68 -5.52
C ARG A 157 -0.53 1.53 -5.67
N GLN A 158 -0.13 0.44 -6.33
CA GLN A 158 -0.98 -0.75 -6.47
C GLN A 158 -1.27 -1.40 -5.12
N ASN A 159 -0.27 -1.48 -4.25
CA ASN A 159 -0.44 -2.01 -2.90
C ASN A 159 -1.41 -1.15 -2.07
N THR A 160 -1.30 0.17 -2.16
CA THR A 160 -2.25 1.11 -1.53
C THR A 160 -3.69 0.86 -2.01
N ALA A 161 -3.89 0.65 -3.31
CA ALA A 161 -5.21 0.32 -3.85
C ALA A 161 -5.76 -1.00 -3.28
N LEU A 162 -4.92 -2.04 -3.15
CA LEU A 162 -5.32 -3.32 -2.54
C LEU A 162 -5.74 -3.16 -1.07
N ILE A 163 -4.98 -2.40 -0.28
CA ILE A 163 -5.32 -2.11 1.12
C ILE A 163 -6.69 -1.42 1.21
N LEU A 164 -6.94 -0.42 0.36
CA LEU A 164 -8.21 0.31 0.33
C LEU A 164 -9.39 -0.59 -0.06
N ILE A 165 -9.21 -1.53 -0.98
CA ILE A 165 -10.23 -2.54 -1.32
C ILE A 165 -10.56 -3.38 -0.07
N GLY A 166 -9.53 -3.84 0.63
CA GLY A 166 -9.68 -4.62 1.86
C GLY A 166 -10.40 -3.87 2.97
N ASP A 167 -9.99 -2.62 3.21
CA ASP A 167 -10.61 -1.78 4.25
C ASP A 167 -12.06 -1.41 3.90
N THR A 168 -12.37 -1.19 2.63
CA THR A 168 -13.74 -0.94 2.18
C THR A 168 -14.63 -2.15 2.48
N GLY A 169 -14.21 -3.37 2.12
CA GLY A 169 -14.94 -4.59 2.43
C GLY A 169 -15.11 -4.81 3.93
N ARG A 170 -14.03 -4.60 4.70
CA ARG A 170 -14.01 -4.76 6.15
C ARG A 170 -15.05 -3.87 6.84
N TYR A 171 -15.07 -2.57 6.57
CA TYR A 171 -16.02 -1.66 7.19
C TYR A 171 -17.45 -1.88 6.70
N TYR A 172 -17.63 -2.16 5.41
CA TYR A 172 -18.94 -2.46 4.83
C TYR A 172 -19.61 -3.66 5.51
N TRP A 173 -18.91 -4.78 5.65
CA TRP A 173 -19.43 -5.96 6.33
C TRP A 173 -19.52 -5.81 7.84
N GLN A 174 -18.63 -5.03 8.45
CA GLN A 174 -18.71 -4.70 9.87
C GLN A 174 -20.00 -3.94 10.19
N ILE A 175 -20.36 -2.94 9.38
CA ILE A 175 -21.61 -2.19 9.52
C ILE A 175 -22.81 -3.13 9.34
N ALA A 176 -22.80 -4.01 8.36
CA ALA A 176 -23.87 -4.97 8.12
C ALA A 176 -24.04 -5.95 9.29
N SER A 177 -22.95 -6.48 9.86
CA SER A 177 -22.96 -7.31 11.07
C SER A 177 -23.55 -6.56 12.26
N LEU A 178 -23.12 -5.31 12.48
CA LEU A 178 -23.63 -4.47 13.57
C LEU A 178 -25.11 -4.12 13.38
N ASN A 179 -25.57 -3.85 12.17
CA ASN A 179 -27.00 -3.64 11.87
C ASN A 179 -27.83 -4.88 12.23
N GLN A 180 -27.35 -6.07 11.88
CA GLN A 180 -27.99 -7.33 12.23
C GLN A 180 -28.05 -7.54 13.74
N GLN A 181 -26.92 -7.35 14.45
CA GLN A 181 -26.85 -7.47 15.91
C GLN A 181 -27.75 -6.44 16.63
N ILE A 182 -27.81 -5.20 16.13
CA ILE A 182 -28.71 -4.17 16.66
C ILE A 182 -30.15 -4.61 16.53
N THR A 183 -30.55 -5.16 15.39
CA THR A 183 -31.93 -5.65 15.18
C THR A 183 -32.25 -6.81 16.12
N GLN A 184 -31.33 -7.77 16.28
CA GLN A 184 -31.45 -8.88 17.22
C GLN A 184 -31.57 -8.39 18.66
N GLN A 185 -30.72 -7.43 19.06
CA GLN A 185 -30.73 -6.85 20.38
C GLN A 185 -32.01 -6.06 20.67
N GLN A 186 -32.57 -5.35 19.68
CA GLN A 186 -33.87 -4.67 19.82
C GLN A 186 -35.01 -5.67 20.04
N THR A 187 -35.03 -6.77 19.28
CA THR A 187 -35.99 -7.86 19.47
C THR A 187 -35.83 -8.49 20.85
N GLY A 188 -34.59 -8.79 21.27
CA GLY A 188 -34.31 -9.32 22.60
C GLY A 188 -34.74 -8.36 23.73
N LEU A 189 -34.52 -7.06 23.57
CA LEU A 189 -34.97 -6.05 24.51
C LEU A 189 -36.51 -6.01 24.64
N GLN A 190 -37.21 -6.14 23.50
CA GLN A 190 -38.68 -6.20 23.53
C GLN A 190 -39.17 -7.44 24.25
N ILE A 191 -38.56 -8.60 24.03
CA ILE A 191 -38.87 -9.86 24.75
C ILE A 191 -38.63 -9.68 26.24
N SER A 192 -37.48 -9.14 26.65
CA SER A 192 -37.18 -8.90 28.07
C SER A 192 -38.18 -7.96 28.75
N LYS A 193 -38.68 -6.93 28.06
CA LYS A 193 -39.74 -6.05 28.59
C LYS A 193 -41.06 -6.83 28.80
N GLN A 194 -41.43 -7.66 27.82
CA GLN A 194 -42.62 -8.52 27.95
C GLN A 194 -42.45 -9.56 29.09
N THR A 195 -41.26 -10.11 29.25
CA THR A 195 -40.93 -11.02 30.35
C THR A 195 -41.03 -10.30 31.70
N LEU A 196 -40.54 -9.05 31.80
CA LEU A 196 -40.68 -8.25 33.02
C LEU A 196 -42.17 -8.01 33.38
N ASP A 197 -42.99 -7.62 32.41
CA ASP A 197 -44.43 -7.41 32.60
C ASP A 197 -45.14 -8.70 33.09
N MET A 198 -44.79 -9.85 32.52
CA MET A 198 -45.29 -11.16 32.92
C MET A 198 -44.88 -11.49 34.35
N VAL A 199 -43.62 -11.30 34.73
CA VAL A 199 -43.11 -11.59 36.08
C VAL A 199 -43.74 -10.67 37.11
N GLN A 200 -43.92 -9.37 36.82
CA GLN A 200 -44.62 -8.43 37.69
C GLN A 200 -46.07 -8.85 37.92
N SER A 201 -46.79 -9.31 36.90
CA SER A 201 -48.15 -9.80 37.01
C SER A 201 -48.21 -11.06 37.88
N ARG A 202 -47.28 -11.98 37.75
CA ARG A 202 -47.17 -13.18 38.60
C ARG A 202 -46.82 -12.86 40.02
N TYR A 203 -45.94 -11.88 40.27
CA TYR A 203 -45.61 -11.38 41.60
C TYR A 203 -46.83 -10.78 42.29
N ALA A 204 -47.61 -9.93 41.61
CA ALA A 204 -48.85 -9.37 42.11
C ALA A 204 -49.89 -10.45 42.46
N ALA A 205 -49.91 -11.59 41.75
CA ALA A 205 -50.73 -12.74 42.02
C ALA A 205 -50.14 -13.70 43.08
N GLY A 206 -48.97 -13.37 43.68
CA GLY A 206 -48.28 -14.23 44.66
C GLY A 206 -47.62 -15.48 44.07
N ALA A 207 -47.49 -15.56 42.76
CA ALA A 207 -46.95 -16.73 42.03
C ALA A 207 -45.49 -16.56 41.55
N ALA A 208 -44.81 -15.47 41.91
CA ALA A 208 -43.39 -15.18 41.70
C ALA A 208 -42.78 -14.43 42.89
N GLY A 209 -41.46 -14.52 43.08
CA GLY A 209 -40.72 -13.82 44.14
C GLY A 209 -40.30 -12.41 43.72
N GLN A 210 -39.99 -11.55 44.70
CA GLN A 210 -39.40 -10.23 44.42
C GLN A 210 -38.04 -10.34 43.69
N LEU A 211 -37.29 -11.41 43.95
CA LEU A 211 -36.02 -11.69 43.29
C LEU A 211 -36.20 -11.79 41.79
N ASP A 212 -37.25 -12.48 41.33
CA ASP A 212 -37.53 -12.66 39.90
C ASP A 212 -37.80 -11.33 39.21
N VAL A 213 -38.53 -10.41 39.90
CA VAL A 213 -38.78 -9.02 39.38
C VAL A 213 -37.49 -8.24 39.26
N LEU A 214 -36.61 -8.30 40.26
CA LEU A 214 -35.32 -7.59 40.23
C LEU A 214 -34.41 -8.15 39.12
N GLN A 215 -34.36 -9.46 38.93
CA GLN A 215 -33.60 -10.10 37.83
C GLN A 215 -34.15 -9.69 36.48
N ALA A 216 -35.46 -9.65 36.28
CA ALA A 216 -36.07 -9.19 35.03
C ALA A 216 -35.74 -7.71 34.73
N GLN A 217 -35.77 -6.84 35.77
CA GLN A 217 -35.37 -5.46 35.62
C GLN A 217 -33.89 -5.29 35.25
N GLN A 218 -32.99 -6.07 35.87
CA GLN A 218 -31.57 -6.07 35.54
C GLN A 218 -31.34 -6.48 34.09
N SER A 219 -32.00 -7.56 33.61
CA SER A 219 -31.90 -8.02 32.21
C SER A 219 -32.32 -6.94 31.21
N VAL A 220 -33.38 -6.18 31.47
CA VAL A 220 -33.79 -5.05 30.63
C VAL A 220 -32.68 -3.99 30.54
N ILE A 221 -32.12 -3.58 31.68
CA ILE A 221 -31.06 -2.56 31.75
C ILE A 221 -29.79 -3.02 31.01
N GLU A 222 -29.39 -4.26 31.20
CA GLU A 222 -28.22 -4.86 30.52
C GLU A 222 -28.39 -4.87 29.01
N ARG A 223 -29.59 -5.25 28.51
CA ARG A 223 -29.90 -5.25 27.07
C ARG A 223 -29.95 -3.83 26.50
N GLU A 224 -30.45 -2.84 27.23
CA GLU A 224 -30.40 -1.44 26.80
C GLU A 224 -28.97 -0.92 26.71
N ASN A 225 -28.11 -1.25 27.65
CA ASN A 225 -26.69 -0.88 27.61
C ASN A 225 -25.96 -1.56 26.44
N ARG A 226 -26.24 -2.84 26.21
CA ARG A 226 -25.65 -3.57 25.05
C ARG A 226 -26.08 -2.95 23.71
N LEU A 227 -27.36 -2.58 23.58
CA LEU A 227 -27.88 -1.91 22.39
C LEU A 227 -27.15 -0.59 22.13
N ARG A 228 -26.94 0.23 23.15
CA ARG A 228 -26.18 1.49 23.02
C ARG A 228 -24.74 1.25 22.57
N LEU A 229 -24.07 0.25 23.14
CA LEU A 229 -22.71 -0.12 22.73
C LEU A 229 -22.63 -0.51 21.25
N LEU A 230 -23.55 -1.34 20.75
CA LEU A 230 -23.60 -1.74 19.34
C LEU A 230 -23.88 -0.55 18.42
N GLN A 231 -24.77 0.37 18.83
CA GLN A 231 -25.05 1.61 18.10
C GLN A 231 -23.79 2.50 18.02
N GLN A 232 -23.04 2.64 19.11
CA GLN A 232 -21.78 3.38 19.13
C GLN A 232 -20.76 2.74 18.18
N GLN A 233 -20.54 1.44 18.26
CA GLN A 233 -19.60 0.73 17.38
C GLN A 233 -19.97 0.87 15.90
N ARG A 234 -21.28 0.87 15.57
CA ARG A 234 -21.75 1.12 14.22
C ARG A 234 -21.40 2.53 13.74
N GLU A 235 -21.60 3.56 14.58
CA GLU A 235 -21.23 4.93 14.21
C GLU A 235 -19.72 5.08 13.99
N GLU A 236 -18.90 4.43 14.81
CA GLU A 236 -17.45 4.40 14.63
C GLU A 236 -17.05 3.75 13.29
N ALA A 237 -17.65 2.60 12.94
CA ALA A 237 -17.42 1.93 11.67
C ALA A 237 -17.89 2.77 10.45
N ARG A 238 -19.02 3.47 10.58
CA ARG A 238 -19.54 4.43 9.59
C ARG A 238 -18.59 5.58 9.34
N ASN A 239 -18.07 6.17 10.41
CA ASN A 239 -17.10 7.26 10.33
C ASN A 239 -15.81 6.80 9.63
N ALA A 240 -15.31 5.61 9.97
CA ALA A 240 -14.15 5.02 9.34
C ALA A 240 -14.38 4.75 7.84
N LEU A 241 -15.56 4.27 7.46
CA LEU A 241 -15.92 4.07 6.04
C LEU A 241 -16.01 5.41 5.30
N ALA A 242 -16.60 6.46 5.90
CA ALA A 242 -16.74 7.78 5.28
C ALA A 242 -15.37 8.40 4.93
N ILE A 243 -14.36 8.22 5.77
CA ILE A 243 -12.99 8.70 5.54
C ILE A 243 -12.42 8.10 4.27
N LEU A 244 -12.68 6.82 3.97
CA LEU A 244 -12.18 6.18 2.74
C LEU A 244 -12.69 6.86 1.46
N PHE A 245 -13.86 7.52 1.51
CA PHE A 245 -14.43 8.29 0.40
C PHE A 245 -14.00 9.75 0.39
N ASN A 246 -13.09 10.16 1.25
CA ASN A 246 -12.75 11.57 1.43
C ASN A 246 -14.00 12.45 1.73
N ARG A 247 -14.88 11.95 2.61
CA ARG A 247 -16.15 12.56 2.96
C ARG A 247 -16.28 12.84 4.45
N SER A 248 -17.15 13.79 4.78
CA SER A 248 -17.51 14.05 6.18
C SER A 248 -18.12 12.79 6.82
N PRO A 249 -17.87 12.53 8.12
CA PRO A 249 -18.54 11.47 8.87
C PRO A 249 -20.06 11.50 8.82
N THR A 250 -20.67 12.66 8.49
CA THR A 250 -22.11 12.80 8.30
C THR A 250 -22.63 12.27 6.97
N ASP A 251 -21.76 12.05 5.99
CA ASP A 251 -22.13 11.52 4.67
C ASP A 251 -22.22 9.99 4.71
N ARG A 252 -23.45 9.49 4.82
CA ARG A 252 -23.73 8.06 4.98
C ARG A 252 -23.73 7.35 3.63
N GLN A 253 -23.06 6.21 3.59
CA GLN A 253 -23.04 5.31 2.45
C GLN A 253 -24.21 4.34 2.51
N VAL A 254 -24.50 3.67 1.38
CA VAL A 254 -25.48 2.60 1.33
C VAL A 254 -25.01 1.42 2.19
N GLU A 255 -25.89 0.90 3.03
CA GLU A 255 -25.59 -0.15 4.01
C GLU A 255 -26.49 -1.37 3.80
N ARG A 256 -25.97 -2.56 4.08
CA ARG A 256 -26.80 -3.76 4.21
C ARG A 256 -27.40 -3.86 5.61
N ALA A 257 -28.63 -4.35 5.67
CA ALA A 257 -29.29 -4.60 6.95
C ALA A 257 -28.72 -5.83 7.69
N SER A 258 -28.22 -6.82 6.95
CA SER A 258 -27.68 -8.08 7.49
C SER A 258 -26.69 -8.73 6.53
N LEU A 259 -25.92 -9.69 7.04
CA LEU A 259 -25.05 -10.56 6.25
C LEU A 259 -25.79 -11.86 5.87
N ASP A 260 -25.56 -12.34 4.64
CA ASP A 260 -26.03 -13.66 4.25
C ASP A 260 -25.14 -14.74 4.89
N THR A 261 -25.72 -15.57 5.75
CA THR A 261 -25.02 -16.62 6.50
C THR A 261 -24.72 -17.86 5.68
N HIS A 262 -25.27 -17.99 4.46
CA HIS A 262 -25.10 -19.15 3.58
C HIS A 262 -24.13 -18.91 2.43
N GLN A 263 -23.67 -17.68 2.24
CA GLN A 263 -22.79 -17.33 1.15
C GLN A 263 -21.38 -17.95 1.33
N ASP A 264 -21.00 -18.85 0.45
CA ASP A 264 -19.65 -19.35 0.30
C ASP A 264 -18.98 -18.66 -0.90
N VAL A 265 -17.87 -17.95 -0.63
CA VAL A 265 -17.15 -17.19 -1.66
C VAL A 265 -16.03 -18.06 -2.23
N PRO A 266 -15.98 -18.26 -3.55
CA PRO A 266 -14.90 -19.03 -4.17
C PRO A 266 -13.55 -18.31 -4.07
N ILE A 267 -12.46 -19.05 -4.09
CA ILE A 267 -11.09 -18.52 -4.09
C ILE A 267 -10.30 -19.06 -5.27
N ALA A 268 -9.29 -18.30 -5.71
CA ALA A 268 -8.33 -18.77 -6.68
C ALA A 268 -7.30 -19.69 -6.01
N ARG A 269 -6.98 -20.83 -6.67
CA ARG A 269 -5.87 -21.67 -6.23
C ARG A 269 -4.58 -21.17 -6.88
N MET A 270 -3.58 -20.83 -6.08
CA MET A 270 -2.29 -20.35 -6.56
C MET A 270 -1.17 -21.03 -5.79
N LEU A 271 -0.06 -21.32 -6.47
CA LEU A 271 1.15 -21.86 -5.83
C LEU A 271 1.92 -20.75 -5.09
N PRO A 272 2.69 -21.09 -4.04
CA PRO A 272 3.46 -20.10 -3.29
C PRO A 272 4.37 -19.22 -4.17
N VAL A 273 5.03 -19.80 -5.16
CA VAL A 273 5.90 -19.07 -6.09
C VAL A 273 5.12 -18.07 -6.97
N GLU A 274 3.88 -18.38 -7.36
CA GLU A 274 3.04 -17.49 -8.15
C GLU A 274 2.59 -16.27 -7.34
N VAL A 275 2.34 -16.44 -6.03
CA VAL A 275 1.99 -15.36 -5.11
C VAL A 275 3.14 -14.35 -5.02
N ILE A 276 4.38 -14.84 -4.82
CA ILE A 276 5.58 -13.98 -4.77
C ILE A 276 5.70 -13.16 -6.06
N ALA A 277 5.47 -13.78 -7.21
CA ALA A 277 5.59 -13.11 -8.51
C ALA A 277 4.49 -12.07 -8.77
N ARG A 278 3.37 -12.09 -8.03
CA ARG A 278 2.21 -11.21 -8.28
C ARG A 278 2.06 -10.08 -7.27
N ARG A 279 2.41 -10.29 -6.02
CA ARG A 279 2.18 -9.30 -4.94
C ARG A 279 2.92 -7.98 -5.23
N PRO A 280 2.20 -6.84 -5.18
CA PRO A 280 2.83 -5.54 -5.42
C PRO A 280 3.88 -5.16 -4.38
N ASP A 281 3.68 -5.48 -3.10
CA ASP A 281 4.63 -5.21 -2.03
C ASP A 281 5.95 -5.97 -2.22
N VAL A 282 5.90 -7.22 -2.69
CA VAL A 282 7.09 -8.02 -3.02
C VAL A 282 7.82 -7.43 -4.22
N LYS A 283 7.08 -7.02 -5.27
CA LYS A 283 7.66 -6.36 -6.44
C LYS A 283 8.29 -5.01 -6.11
N ALA A 284 7.64 -4.22 -5.23
CA ALA A 284 8.20 -2.96 -4.74
C ALA A 284 9.53 -3.19 -4.03
N ALA A 285 9.58 -4.15 -3.11
CA ALA A 285 10.81 -4.49 -2.38
C ALA A 285 11.93 -5.01 -3.32
N GLU A 286 11.58 -5.79 -4.36
CA GLU A 286 12.55 -6.22 -5.39
C GLU A 286 13.08 -5.03 -6.19
N SER A 287 12.19 -4.12 -6.62
CA SER A 287 12.57 -2.92 -7.37
C SER A 287 13.46 -2.00 -6.53
N GLN A 288 13.19 -1.86 -5.23
CA GLN A 288 14.04 -1.13 -4.29
C GLN A 288 15.43 -1.79 -4.14
N LEU A 289 15.51 -3.13 -4.09
CA LEU A 289 16.78 -3.85 -4.05
C LEU A 289 17.60 -3.61 -5.34
N ARG A 290 16.93 -3.63 -6.51
CA ARG A 290 17.59 -3.33 -7.80
C ARG A 290 18.03 -1.86 -7.87
N ALA A 291 17.25 -0.93 -7.33
CA ALA A 291 17.62 0.47 -7.20
C ALA A 291 18.86 0.65 -6.29
N ALA A 292 18.90 -0.03 -5.15
CA ALA A 292 20.04 0.00 -4.23
C ALA A 292 21.31 -0.56 -4.89
N LEU A 293 21.20 -1.66 -5.66
CA LEU A 293 22.31 -2.26 -6.41
C LEU A 293 22.85 -1.28 -7.47
N ALA A 294 21.96 -0.65 -8.25
CA ALA A 294 22.37 0.38 -9.21
C ALA A 294 23.01 1.58 -8.50
N GLY A 295 22.49 1.99 -7.33
CA GLY A 295 23.06 3.05 -6.50
C GLY A 295 24.46 2.72 -5.97
N SER A 296 24.71 1.46 -5.59
CA SER A 296 26.04 1.00 -5.19
C SER A 296 27.03 1.08 -6.36
N ASP A 297 26.61 0.72 -7.58
CA ASP A 297 27.45 0.90 -8.77
C ASP A 297 27.73 2.38 -9.04
N VAL A 298 26.73 3.27 -8.91
CA VAL A 298 26.93 4.73 -9.04
C VAL A 298 27.95 5.23 -8.02
N ALA A 299 27.88 4.76 -6.77
CA ALA A 299 28.82 5.15 -5.72
C ALA A 299 30.25 4.71 -6.06
N ARG A 300 30.44 3.47 -6.52
CA ARG A 300 31.77 2.96 -6.96
C ARG A 300 32.29 3.71 -8.17
N LEU A 301 31.45 3.91 -9.20
CA LEU A 301 31.80 4.61 -10.43
C LEU A 301 32.04 6.12 -10.21
N GLY A 302 31.50 6.69 -9.14
CA GLY A 302 31.73 8.07 -8.73
C GLY A 302 33.20 8.41 -8.44
N PHE A 303 34.05 7.40 -8.20
CA PHE A 303 35.47 7.58 -7.95
C PHE A 303 36.37 7.36 -9.19
N TYR A 304 35.78 6.97 -10.32
CA TYR A 304 36.51 6.92 -11.58
C TYR A 304 36.70 8.32 -12.15
N PRO A 305 37.77 8.54 -12.96
CA PRO A 305 38.01 9.85 -13.59
C PRO A 305 36.81 10.31 -14.40
N THR A 306 36.33 11.52 -14.18
CA THR A 306 35.28 12.11 -15.00
C THR A 306 35.88 13.04 -16.05
N LEU A 307 35.34 13.00 -17.26
CA LEU A 307 35.74 13.86 -18.37
C LEU A 307 34.54 14.70 -18.80
N SER A 308 34.65 16.01 -18.65
CA SER A 308 33.64 16.98 -19.08
C SER A 308 34.15 17.83 -20.20
N LEU A 309 33.35 17.98 -21.25
CA LEU A 309 33.55 18.88 -22.34
C LEU A 309 32.82 20.20 -22.07
N SER A 310 33.45 21.34 -22.30
CA SER A 310 32.83 22.65 -22.15
C SER A 310 33.03 23.51 -23.38
N ALA A 311 32.01 24.30 -23.68
CA ALA A 311 32.08 25.34 -24.70
C ALA A 311 31.44 26.63 -24.13
N SER A 312 32.12 27.75 -24.23
CA SER A 312 31.60 29.03 -23.74
C SER A 312 31.70 30.08 -24.84
N LEU A 313 30.63 30.84 -25.00
CA LEU A 313 30.60 32.07 -25.79
C LEU A 313 30.26 33.24 -24.85
N GLY A 314 31.18 34.17 -24.68
CA GLY A 314 31.00 35.26 -23.74
C GLY A 314 31.47 36.59 -24.30
N ALA A 315 31.00 37.64 -23.67
CA ALA A 315 31.49 39.01 -23.89
C ALA A 315 31.71 39.68 -22.53
N ALA A 316 32.82 40.41 -22.40
CA ALA A 316 33.12 41.15 -21.19
C ALA A 316 33.76 42.50 -21.57
N SER A 317 33.43 43.56 -20.80
CA SER A 317 33.99 44.88 -20.92
C SER A 317 33.96 45.58 -19.58
N ASN A 318 34.85 46.57 -19.43
CA ASN A 318 34.81 47.51 -18.33
C ASN A 318 34.04 48.81 -18.67
N VAL A 319 33.48 48.91 -19.88
CA VAL A 319 32.64 49.99 -20.35
C VAL A 319 31.31 49.44 -20.83
N PHE A 320 30.19 49.93 -20.33
CA PHE A 320 28.85 49.45 -20.64
C PHE A 320 28.55 49.49 -22.15
N GLN A 321 28.89 50.56 -22.86
CA GLN A 321 28.62 50.68 -24.30
C GLN A 321 29.44 49.69 -25.16
N GLN A 322 30.51 49.12 -24.59
CA GLN A 322 31.37 48.15 -25.26
C GLN A 322 31.13 46.71 -24.81
N TRP A 323 30.07 46.45 -24.05
CA TRP A 323 29.80 45.16 -23.44
C TRP A 323 29.85 44.00 -24.43
N PHE A 324 29.25 44.14 -25.60
CA PHE A 324 29.21 43.14 -26.65
C PHE A 324 30.25 43.37 -27.78
N SER A 325 31.15 44.31 -27.66
CA SER A 325 32.09 44.66 -28.71
C SER A 325 33.21 43.64 -28.93
N ASN A 326 33.47 42.78 -27.93
CA ASN A 326 34.58 41.84 -27.98
C ASN A 326 34.16 40.45 -27.52
N PRO A 327 33.37 39.68 -28.32
CA PRO A 327 32.97 38.34 -28.00
C PRO A 327 34.15 37.36 -28.06
N ALA A 328 34.22 36.46 -27.07
CA ALA A 328 35.23 35.42 -26.98
C ALA A 328 34.57 34.04 -26.96
N ARG A 329 35.16 33.07 -27.68
CA ARG A 329 34.81 31.67 -27.64
C ARG A 329 35.89 30.89 -26.91
N THR A 330 35.50 30.12 -25.92
CA THR A 330 36.39 29.18 -25.22
C THR A 330 35.92 27.77 -25.42
N LEU A 331 36.81 26.85 -25.74
CA LEU A 331 36.57 25.41 -25.79
C LEU A 331 37.50 24.77 -24.75
N GLY A 332 36.96 23.89 -23.91
CA GLY A 332 37.71 23.28 -22.82
C GLY A 332 37.35 21.82 -22.64
N ALA A 333 38.25 21.05 -22.07
CA ALA A 333 38.02 19.74 -21.55
C ALA A 333 38.62 19.70 -20.14
N ASN A 334 37.81 19.25 -19.18
CA ASN A 334 38.22 19.16 -17.77
C ASN A 334 38.15 17.66 -17.34
N ALA A 335 39.24 17.22 -16.69
CA ALA A 335 39.27 15.91 -16.07
C ALA A 335 39.33 16.07 -14.54
N ALA A 336 38.43 15.40 -13.82
CA ALA A 336 38.50 15.30 -12.36
C ALA A 336 38.92 13.88 -11.95
N LEU A 337 39.70 13.79 -10.86
CA LEU A 337 40.28 12.54 -10.36
C LEU A 337 39.83 12.31 -8.89
N PRO A 338 38.56 11.93 -8.63
CA PRO A 338 37.99 11.83 -7.28
C PRO A 338 38.66 10.75 -6.40
N PHE A 339 39.33 9.75 -6.98
CA PHE A 339 39.97 8.66 -6.25
C PHE A 339 41.10 9.12 -5.28
N VAL A 340 41.54 10.36 -5.38
CA VAL A 340 42.56 10.91 -4.48
C VAL A 340 42.04 11.00 -3.04
N GLU A 341 40.74 11.14 -2.85
CA GLU A 341 40.11 11.16 -1.52
C GLU A 341 39.82 9.73 -0.99
N TRP A 342 40.85 8.93 -0.84
CA TRP A 342 40.73 7.50 -0.54
C TRP A 342 39.80 7.14 0.62
N ASN A 343 39.84 7.88 1.73
CA ASN A 343 38.96 7.60 2.87
C ASN A 343 37.49 7.84 2.54
N THR A 344 37.17 8.92 1.82
CA THR A 344 35.80 9.22 1.34
C THR A 344 35.32 8.14 0.40
N VAL A 345 36.19 7.68 -0.51
CA VAL A 345 35.90 6.54 -1.42
C VAL A 345 35.47 5.32 -0.66
N GLN A 346 36.32 4.88 0.26
CA GLN A 346 36.12 3.63 0.99
C GLN A 346 34.83 3.64 1.80
N LEU A 347 34.61 4.71 2.59
CA LEU A 347 33.40 4.85 3.41
C LEU A 347 32.13 4.95 2.57
N THR A 348 32.17 5.60 1.41
CA THR A 348 31.02 5.71 0.52
C THR A 348 30.65 4.37 -0.10
N ILE A 349 31.67 3.57 -0.52
CA ILE A 349 31.45 2.22 -1.04
C ILE A 349 30.89 1.32 0.05
N GLU A 350 31.52 1.28 1.23
CA GLU A 350 31.07 0.47 2.37
C GLU A 350 29.62 0.82 2.75
N LYS A 351 29.28 2.12 2.83
CA LYS A 351 27.90 2.56 3.09
C LYS A 351 26.95 2.02 2.03
N SER A 352 27.26 2.17 0.75
CA SER A 352 26.39 1.72 -0.35
C SER A 352 26.22 0.18 -0.36
N ASP A 353 27.24 -0.58 0.02
CA ASP A 353 27.16 -2.03 0.17
C ASP A 353 26.25 -2.45 1.35
N LEU A 354 26.23 -1.66 2.43
CA LEU A 354 25.30 -1.86 3.53
C LEU A 354 23.87 -1.55 3.10
N ASP A 355 23.64 -0.51 2.29
CA ASP A 355 22.32 -0.19 1.73
C ASP A 355 21.79 -1.34 0.87
N VAL A 356 22.62 -1.99 0.04
CA VAL A 356 22.25 -3.20 -0.73
C VAL A 356 21.91 -4.37 0.19
N LYS A 357 22.73 -4.63 1.21
CA LYS A 357 22.46 -5.71 2.19
C LYS A 357 21.15 -5.48 2.93
N GLN A 358 20.88 -4.24 3.33
CA GLN A 358 19.62 -3.87 3.98
C GLN A 358 18.43 -4.12 3.06
N ALA A 359 18.49 -3.66 1.80
CA ALA A 359 17.45 -3.89 0.82
C ALA A 359 17.20 -5.39 0.55
N ALA A 360 18.25 -6.21 0.51
CA ALA A 360 18.13 -7.67 0.36
C ALA A 360 17.46 -8.33 1.57
N ILE A 361 17.73 -7.85 2.79
CA ILE A 361 17.05 -8.33 4.01
C ILE A 361 15.58 -7.94 3.99
N VAL A 362 15.26 -6.69 3.62
CA VAL A 362 13.88 -6.20 3.50
C VAL A 362 13.12 -7.03 2.46
N PHE A 363 13.66 -7.24 1.27
CA PHE A 363 13.05 -8.08 0.25
C PHE A 363 12.73 -9.49 0.77
N ARG A 364 13.71 -10.18 1.38
CA ARG A 364 13.50 -11.51 1.95
C ARG A 364 12.44 -11.53 3.05
N SER A 365 12.45 -10.54 3.94
CA SER A 365 11.44 -10.39 4.99
C SER A 365 10.04 -10.20 4.40
N THR A 366 9.90 -9.36 3.37
CA THR A 366 8.63 -9.13 2.67
C THR A 366 8.10 -10.40 2.02
N VAL A 367 8.98 -11.20 1.38
CA VAL A 367 8.58 -12.50 0.80
C VAL A 367 8.05 -13.45 1.87
N TYR A 368 8.75 -13.61 3.01
CA TYR A 368 8.29 -14.51 4.06
C TYR A 368 7.03 -13.99 4.76
N SER A 369 6.87 -12.69 4.92
CA SER A 369 5.62 -12.08 5.39
C SER A 369 4.46 -12.39 4.44
N ALA A 370 4.70 -12.26 3.12
CA ALA A 370 3.72 -12.57 2.10
C ALA A 370 3.24 -14.03 2.14
N LEU A 371 4.17 -14.97 2.31
CA LEU A 371 3.83 -16.40 2.45
C LEU A 371 3.04 -16.67 3.75
N SER A 372 3.45 -16.03 4.85
CA SER A 372 2.74 -16.13 6.14
C SER A 372 1.32 -15.57 6.06
N ASP A 373 1.12 -14.44 5.36
CA ASP A 373 -0.20 -13.83 5.18
C ASP A 373 -1.19 -14.79 4.50
N VAL A 374 -0.74 -15.49 3.45
CA VAL A 374 -1.58 -16.47 2.75
C VAL A 374 -1.93 -17.65 3.66
N ASP A 375 -0.92 -18.27 4.31
CA ASP A 375 -1.13 -19.43 5.19
C ASP A 375 -2.08 -19.08 6.36
N ASN A 376 -1.88 -17.89 6.95
CA ASN A 376 -2.73 -17.37 8.02
C ASN A 376 -4.17 -17.11 7.52
N ALA A 377 -4.33 -16.47 6.36
CA ALA A 377 -5.65 -16.15 5.81
C ALA A 377 -6.42 -17.43 5.42
N MET A 378 -5.74 -18.43 4.85
CA MET A 378 -6.34 -19.75 4.57
C MET A 378 -6.78 -20.44 5.86
N THR A 379 -5.91 -20.50 6.86
CA THR A 379 -6.22 -21.13 8.17
C THR A 379 -7.41 -20.44 8.84
N GLN A 380 -7.44 -19.11 8.87
CA GLN A 380 -8.54 -18.33 9.45
C GLN A 380 -9.84 -18.58 8.70
N ARG A 381 -9.82 -18.56 7.37
CA ARG A 381 -11.01 -18.76 6.54
C ARG A 381 -11.62 -20.15 6.77
N LEU A 382 -10.82 -21.21 6.72
CA LEU A 382 -11.27 -22.57 6.98
C LEU A 382 -11.82 -22.74 8.40
N GLY A 383 -11.14 -22.15 9.38
CA GLY A 383 -11.57 -22.15 10.77
C GLY A 383 -12.94 -21.47 10.94
N TYR A 384 -13.14 -20.27 10.37
CA TYR A 384 -14.42 -19.56 10.44
C TYR A 384 -15.54 -20.29 9.67
N GLN A 385 -15.22 -20.90 8.54
CA GLN A 385 -16.20 -21.71 7.79
C GLN A 385 -16.73 -22.87 8.65
N GLN A 386 -15.86 -23.58 9.35
CA GLN A 386 -16.27 -24.70 10.21
C GLN A 386 -17.03 -24.18 11.45
N GLN A 387 -16.55 -23.13 12.09
CA GLN A 387 -17.22 -22.51 13.25
C GLN A 387 -18.62 -22.02 12.88
N ARG A 388 -18.79 -21.41 11.69
CA ARG A 388 -20.08 -20.95 11.19
C ARG A 388 -21.07 -22.11 11.05
N LYS A 389 -20.65 -23.26 10.46
CA LYS A 389 -21.50 -24.45 10.35
C LYS A 389 -21.94 -24.95 11.73
N ASN A 390 -21.02 -25.04 12.68
CA ASN A 390 -21.33 -25.46 14.04
C ASN A 390 -22.30 -24.48 14.73
N GLN A 391 -22.10 -23.16 14.51
CA GLN A 391 -22.95 -22.14 15.11
C GLN A 391 -24.37 -22.11 14.53
N GLN A 392 -24.54 -22.44 13.24
CA GLN A 392 -25.86 -22.62 12.63
C GLN A 392 -26.64 -23.76 13.28
N GLN A 393 -25.99 -24.90 13.58
CA GLN A 393 -26.61 -26.01 14.33
C GLN A 393 -26.93 -25.58 15.76
N ASN A 394 -26.00 -24.86 16.42
CA ASN A 394 -26.21 -24.34 17.76
C ASN A 394 -27.42 -23.38 17.83
N LEU A 395 -27.63 -22.55 16.79
CA LEU A 395 -28.78 -21.67 16.67
C LEU A 395 -30.11 -22.45 16.73
N GLN A 396 -30.23 -23.56 15.97
CA GLN A 396 -31.42 -24.39 15.98
C GLN A 396 -31.66 -24.98 17.37
N LEU A 397 -30.61 -25.47 18.05
CA LEU A 397 -30.72 -26.00 19.41
C LEU A 397 -31.08 -24.92 20.43
N GLY A 398 -30.52 -23.71 20.29
CA GLY A 398 -30.83 -22.59 21.13
C GLY A 398 -32.30 -22.13 21.04
N GLN A 399 -32.85 -22.11 19.82
CA GLN A 399 -34.27 -21.82 19.58
C GLN A 399 -35.19 -22.85 20.23
N GLN A 400 -34.87 -24.13 20.08
CA GLN A 400 -35.63 -25.25 20.74
C GLN A 400 -35.54 -25.13 22.27
N ARG A 401 -34.35 -24.85 22.82
CA ARG A 401 -34.12 -24.67 24.25
C ARG A 401 -34.98 -23.54 24.80
N LEU A 402 -35.00 -22.36 24.12
CA LEU A 402 -35.83 -21.24 24.56
C LEU A 402 -37.33 -21.57 24.55
N ALA A 403 -37.82 -22.18 23.46
CA ALA A 403 -39.21 -22.56 23.36
C ALA A 403 -39.63 -23.52 24.50
N LEU A 404 -38.79 -24.50 24.82
CA LEU A 404 -39.03 -25.46 25.91
C LEU A 404 -38.97 -24.77 27.28
N ALA A 405 -37.96 -23.94 27.53
CA ALA A 405 -37.82 -23.20 28.80
C ALA A 405 -39.02 -22.27 29.05
N THR A 406 -39.50 -21.59 28.01
CA THR A 406 -40.68 -20.71 28.09
C THR A 406 -41.92 -21.51 28.46
N SER A 407 -42.21 -22.64 27.80
CA SER A 407 -43.36 -23.49 28.11
C SER A 407 -43.29 -24.06 29.53
N GLN A 408 -42.12 -24.54 29.97
CA GLN A 408 -41.93 -25.12 31.30
C GLN A 408 -42.02 -24.03 32.42
N TYR A 409 -41.52 -22.82 32.20
CA TYR A 409 -41.66 -21.73 33.12
C TYR A 409 -43.14 -21.33 33.30
N GLN A 410 -43.89 -21.24 32.17
CA GLN A 410 -45.33 -20.96 32.22
C GLN A 410 -46.09 -22.00 33.02
N ALA A 411 -45.70 -23.28 32.91
CA ALA A 411 -46.27 -24.39 33.68
C ALA A 411 -45.76 -24.46 35.13
N GLY A 412 -44.83 -23.63 35.56
CA GLY A 412 -44.21 -23.65 36.90
C GLY A 412 -43.21 -24.78 37.13
N ALA A 413 -42.75 -25.45 36.06
CA ALA A 413 -41.87 -26.63 36.13
C ALA A 413 -40.38 -26.27 36.22
N VAL A 414 -39.98 -25.06 35.87
CA VAL A 414 -38.60 -24.54 35.96
C VAL A 414 -38.57 -23.14 36.60
N SER A 415 -37.40 -22.75 37.10
CA SER A 415 -37.18 -21.41 37.70
C SER A 415 -37.17 -20.31 36.65
N PHE A 416 -37.40 -19.07 37.04
CA PHE A 416 -37.28 -17.88 36.21
C PHE A 416 -35.85 -17.75 35.65
N GLN A 417 -34.84 -18.09 36.45
CA GLN A 417 -33.43 -18.09 36.00
C GLN A 417 -33.19 -18.98 34.81
N THR A 418 -33.85 -20.16 34.74
CA THR A 418 -33.75 -21.07 33.60
C THR A 418 -34.27 -20.44 32.29
N LEU A 419 -35.35 -19.64 32.38
CA LEU A 419 -35.87 -18.90 31.22
C LEU A 419 -34.91 -17.80 30.81
N LEU A 420 -34.39 -16.98 31.72
CA LEU A 420 -33.41 -15.92 31.43
C LEU A 420 -32.14 -16.49 30.80
N ASP A 421 -31.61 -17.59 31.35
CA ASP A 421 -30.43 -18.27 30.79
C ASP A 421 -30.66 -18.77 29.37
N ALA A 422 -31.89 -19.18 29.04
CA ALA A 422 -32.22 -19.61 27.67
C ALA A 422 -32.34 -18.43 26.69
N GLU A 423 -32.92 -17.31 27.13
CA GLU A 423 -33.01 -16.06 26.35
C GLU A 423 -31.63 -15.49 26.07
N ASP A 424 -30.76 -15.39 27.06
CA ASP A 424 -29.41 -14.85 26.92
C ASP A 424 -28.51 -15.74 26.07
N ALA A 425 -28.64 -17.06 26.22
CA ALA A 425 -27.92 -18.02 25.40
C ALA A 425 -28.31 -17.90 23.91
N LEU A 426 -29.59 -17.76 23.59
CA LEU A 426 -30.04 -17.62 22.20
C LEU A 426 -29.49 -16.33 21.58
N LEU A 427 -29.62 -15.20 22.25
CA LEU A 427 -29.11 -13.91 21.75
C LEU A 427 -27.58 -13.94 21.56
N THR A 428 -26.87 -14.60 22.47
CA THR A 428 -25.40 -14.80 22.33
C THR A 428 -25.07 -15.65 21.11
N ILE A 429 -25.84 -16.71 20.86
CA ILE A 429 -25.66 -17.59 19.69
C ILE A 429 -25.90 -16.80 18.38
N GLU A 430 -26.94 -15.98 18.33
CA GLU A 430 -27.28 -15.15 17.17
C GLU A 430 -26.20 -14.11 16.87
N ASN A 431 -25.75 -13.39 17.90
CA ASN A 431 -24.66 -12.41 17.76
C ASN A 431 -23.36 -13.06 17.29
N ASN A 432 -22.98 -14.20 17.88
CA ASN A 432 -21.79 -14.96 17.47
C ASN A 432 -21.89 -15.45 16.01
N LEU A 433 -23.08 -15.82 15.53
CA LEU A 433 -23.25 -16.20 14.12
C LEU A 433 -23.02 -15.02 13.18
N ALA A 434 -23.52 -13.82 13.53
CA ALA A 434 -23.27 -12.59 12.76
C ALA A 434 -21.78 -12.23 12.74
N ASP A 435 -21.09 -12.34 13.87
CA ASP A 435 -19.64 -12.09 13.96
C ASP A 435 -18.80 -13.13 13.20
N LEU A 436 -19.19 -14.40 13.22
CA LEU A 436 -18.52 -15.44 12.46
C LEU A 436 -18.71 -15.24 10.94
N GLN A 437 -19.88 -14.80 10.51
CA GLN A 437 -20.11 -14.48 9.10
C GLN A 437 -19.25 -13.30 8.65
N TYR A 438 -19.20 -12.23 9.42
CA TYR A 438 -18.29 -11.10 9.19
C TYR A 438 -16.83 -11.56 9.12
N SER A 439 -16.40 -12.39 10.08
CA SER A 439 -15.03 -12.88 10.17
C SER A 439 -14.66 -13.76 8.98
N TYR A 440 -15.59 -14.60 8.50
CA TYR A 440 -15.40 -15.44 7.31
C TYR A 440 -15.24 -14.59 6.04
N LEU A 441 -16.11 -13.59 5.81
CA LEU A 441 -16.01 -12.69 4.66
C LEU A 441 -14.70 -11.89 4.69
N ASN A 442 -14.34 -11.37 5.85
CA ASN A 442 -13.10 -10.62 6.04
C ASN A 442 -11.84 -11.50 5.85
N ALA A 443 -11.84 -12.74 6.35
CA ALA A 443 -10.75 -13.70 6.11
C ALA A 443 -10.64 -14.07 4.63
N THR A 444 -11.77 -14.22 3.93
CA THR A 444 -11.79 -14.48 2.48
C THR A 444 -11.25 -13.27 1.70
N MET A 445 -11.62 -12.04 2.07
CA MET A 445 -11.04 -10.81 1.51
C MET A 445 -9.53 -10.76 1.73
N LYS A 446 -9.07 -11.01 2.97
CA LYS A 446 -7.65 -11.05 3.30
C LYS A 446 -6.89 -12.09 2.47
N LEU A 447 -7.49 -13.24 2.22
CA LEU A 447 -6.89 -14.26 1.38
C LEU A 447 -6.73 -13.78 -0.07
N TRP A 448 -7.75 -13.14 -0.65
CA TRP A 448 -7.64 -12.52 -1.99
C TRP A 448 -6.54 -11.46 -2.06
N LEU A 449 -6.44 -10.59 -1.05
CA LEU A 449 -5.38 -9.58 -0.96
C LEU A 449 -4.00 -10.23 -0.84
N ALA A 450 -3.88 -11.25 0.01
CA ALA A 450 -2.64 -11.98 0.23
C ALA A 450 -2.18 -12.76 -1.02
N LEU A 451 -3.11 -13.23 -1.86
CA LEU A 451 -2.82 -13.83 -3.16
C LEU A 451 -2.40 -12.80 -4.23
N GLY A 452 -2.33 -11.54 -3.85
CA GLY A 452 -1.81 -10.46 -4.69
C GLY A 452 -2.86 -9.79 -5.55
N GLY A 453 -4.16 -9.98 -5.32
CA GLY A 453 -5.31 -9.33 -6.00
C GLY A 453 -4.96 -8.66 -7.35
N GLY A 454 -5.80 -8.54 -8.30
CA GLY A 454 -5.47 -7.81 -9.54
C GLY A 454 -5.92 -6.35 -9.42
N VAL A 455 -5.02 -5.39 -9.62
CA VAL A 455 -5.37 -4.00 -9.90
C VAL A 455 -4.85 -3.67 -11.30
N ALA A 456 -5.70 -3.11 -12.17
CA ALA A 456 -5.33 -2.76 -13.54
C ALA A 456 -4.14 -1.78 -13.54
N LYS A 457 -3.16 -2.01 -14.42
CA LYS A 457 -2.18 -0.98 -14.77
C LYS A 457 -2.93 0.16 -15.49
N ASP A 458 -2.61 1.39 -15.13
CA ASP A 458 -3.22 2.62 -15.68
C ASP A 458 -2.94 2.84 -17.20
N ASN A 459 -2.19 1.93 -17.85
CA ASN A 459 -1.82 2.03 -19.27
C ASN A 459 -3.01 1.97 -20.25
N ASP A 460 -4.21 1.58 -19.79
CA ASP A 460 -5.38 1.51 -20.70
C ASP A 460 -6.20 2.82 -20.73
N ARG A 461 -5.94 3.77 -19.82
CA ARG A 461 -6.61 5.08 -19.84
C ARG A 461 -5.99 6.08 -20.83
N GLU A 462 -4.69 5.94 -21.12
CA GLU A 462 -4.02 6.82 -22.10
C GLU A 462 -4.30 6.43 -23.55
N ARG A 463 -4.72 5.19 -23.84
CA ARG A 463 -5.07 4.76 -25.21
C ARG A 463 -6.51 5.10 -25.62
N GLY A 464 -7.40 5.41 -24.68
CA GLY A 464 -8.80 5.76 -24.97
C GLY A 464 -9.06 7.23 -25.28
N ASN A 465 -8.05 8.12 -25.14
CA ASN A 465 -8.20 9.56 -25.42
C ASN A 465 -7.55 10.02 -26.76
N HIS A 466 -7.14 9.10 -27.61
CA HIS A 466 -6.58 9.38 -28.94
C HIS A 466 -7.31 8.67 -30.08
N GLU A 467 -8.58 8.25 -29.89
CA GLU A 467 -9.49 7.91 -30.99
C GLU A 467 -10.63 8.91 -31.10
#